data_730ffcc47878a3cbdfe48ed1c87c6962
#
_entry.id   730ffcc47878a3cbdfe48ed1c87c6962
#
_cell.length_a   1.000
_cell.length_b   1.000
_cell.length_c   1.000
_cell.angle_alpha   90.00
_cell.angle_beta   90.00
_cell.angle_gamma   90.00
#
_symmetry.space_group_name_H-M   'P 1'
#
loop_
_entity.id
_entity.type
_entity.pdbx_description
1 polymer ?
#
loop_
_entity_poly.entity_id
_entity_poly.type
_entity_poly.pdbx_seq_one_letter_code
_entity_poly.pdbx_strand_id
1 'polypeptide(L)'
;SDDDPSGIATYTQAGARFGLATLWTSIITFPLMAGLQEMCARIGLVTSHGLMGVIRRHYPRWISFVVIVLSFPAITLNIGADLAGMGAVSTMLFPSIHPGIFSLGFAVLLVPAVILLSYNRLARVLKWMCLTLLCYLVVPFFADLDWQQVVHGTFLPDVSFSKEFLFILVGILGTTISPYLFFWQASVEVEEKEHRSVIVDKHVLAAVKADINYGMGFS
;
A
#
# COMPACT_ATOMS: atom_id res chain seq x y z
N SER A 1 5.90 4.02 1.77
CA SER A 1 5.92 3.03 0.68
C SER A 1 4.92 1.94 1.02
N ASP A 2 4.10 1.62 0.05
CA ASP A 2 3.02 0.64 0.15
C ASP A 2 3.25 -0.43 -0.92
N ASP A 3 4.22 -1.27 -0.64
CA ASP A 3 4.59 -2.35 -1.53
C ASP A 3 4.25 -3.68 -0.83
N ASP A 4 2.98 -4.07 -0.96
CA ASP A 4 2.45 -5.28 -0.37
C ASP A 4 2.50 -6.48 -1.33
N PRO A 5 2.49 -7.74 -0.83
CA PRO A 5 2.48 -8.93 -1.67
C PRO A 5 1.28 -9.01 -2.62
N SER A 6 0.14 -8.41 -2.26
CA SER A 6 -1.05 -8.39 -3.12
C SER A 6 -0.86 -7.45 -4.31
N GLY A 7 -0.19 -6.31 -4.10
CA GLY A 7 0.24 -5.39 -5.14
C GLY A 7 1.19 -6.07 -6.12
N ILE A 8 2.26 -6.69 -5.60
CA ILE A 8 3.24 -7.42 -6.42
C ILE A 8 2.54 -8.48 -7.30
N ALA A 9 1.62 -9.26 -6.73
CA ALA A 9 0.88 -10.27 -7.50
C ALA A 9 0.02 -9.64 -8.60
N THR A 10 -0.65 -8.53 -8.30
CA THR A 10 -1.51 -7.81 -9.27
C THR A 10 -0.70 -7.20 -10.40
N TYR A 11 0.42 -6.53 -10.10
CA TYR A 11 1.30 -5.95 -11.11
C TYR A 11 1.98 -7.03 -11.96
N THR A 12 2.37 -8.15 -11.36
CA THR A 12 2.91 -9.30 -12.10
C THR A 12 1.88 -9.87 -13.06
N GLN A 13 0.62 -10.02 -12.65
CA GLN A 13 -0.45 -10.47 -13.54
C GLN A 13 -0.76 -9.46 -14.65
N ALA A 14 -0.73 -8.16 -14.32
CA ALA A 14 -0.91 -7.11 -15.30
C ALA A 14 0.18 -7.15 -16.38
N GLY A 15 1.45 -7.22 -15.97
CA GLY A 15 2.58 -7.34 -16.87
C GLY A 15 2.56 -8.62 -17.70
N ALA A 16 2.24 -9.77 -17.09
CA ALA A 16 2.15 -11.06 -17.80
C ALA A 16 1.05 -11.11 -18.87
N ARG A 17 -0.08 -10.39 -18.65
CA ARG A 17 -1.23 -10.41 -19.58
C ARG A 17 -1.22 -9.30 -20.60
N PHE A 18 -0.80 -8.11 -20.20
CA PHE A 18 -0.93 -6.89 -20.98
C PHE A 18 0.43 -6.21 -21.28
N GLY A 19 1.53 -6.83 -20.87
CA GLY A 19 2.86 -6.27 -21.08
C GLY A 19 2.98 -4.86 -20.48
N LEU A 20 3.42 -3.92 -21.29
CA LEU A 20 3.64 -2.53 -20.89
C LEU A 20 2.38 -1.65 -20.95
N ALA A 21 1.24 -2.18 -21.39
CA ALA A 21 0.01 -1.40 -21.60
C ALA A 21 -0.60 -0.83 -20.30
N THR A 22 -0.16 -1.30 -19.14
CA THR A 22 -0.64 -0.81 -17.84
C THR A 22 0.32 0.16 -17.14
N LEU A 23 1.49 0.46 -17.71
CA LEU A 23 2.51 1.31 -17.07
C LEU A 23 2.03 2.74 -16.77
N TRP A 24 1.17 3.30 -17.61
CA TRP A 24 0.60 4.62 -17.41
C TRP A 24 -0.18 4.76 -16.10
N THR A 25 -0.66 3.65 -15.54
CA THR A 25 -1.40 3.66 -14.28
C THR A 25 -0.55 4.18 -13.13
N SER A 26 0.76 3.91 -13.12
CA SER A 26 1.69 4.39 -12.09
C SER A 26 1.75 5.91 -12.01
N ILE A 27 1.70 6.60 -13.18
CA ILE A 27 1.70 8.06 -13.23
C ILE A 27 0.42 8.65 -12.63
N ILE A 28 -0.72 7.98 -12.80
CA ILE A 28 -2.01 8.46 -12.29
C ILE A 28 -2.20 8.08 -10.82
N THR A 29 -1.80 6.88 -10.44
CA THR A 29 -1.98 6.41 -9.06
C THR A 29 -1.11 7.15 -8.07
N PHE A 30 0.13 7.53 -8.44
CA PHE A 30 1.03 8.28 -7.58
C PHE A 30 0.42 9.57 -7.00
N PRO A 31 -0.03 10.56 -7.80
CA PRO A 31 -0.60 11.78 -7.27
C PRO A 31 -1.92 11.57 -6.53
N LEU A 32 -2.73 10.59 -6.94
CA LEU A 32 -3.97 10.25 -6.25
C LEU A 32 -3.67 9.72 -4.85
N MET A 33 -2.74 8.78 -4.74
CA MET A 33 -2.37 8.19 -3.48
C MET A 33 -1.69 9.20 -2.54
N ALA A 34 -0.71 9.95 -3.05
CA ALA A 34 -0.04 11.00 -2.29
C ALA A 34 -1.02 12.04 -1.77
N GLY A 35 -1.99 12.46 -2.60
CA GLY A 35 -3.02 13.42 -2.20
C GLY A 35 -3.97 12.87 -1.13
N LEU A 36 -4.40 11.63 -1.25
CA LEU A 36 -5.26 10.98 -0.25
C LEU A 36 -4.53 10.78 1.08
N GLN A 37 -3.28 10.34 1.06
CA GLN A 37 -2.47 10.19 2.27
C GLN A 37 -2.22 11.54 2.94
N GLU A 38 -1.89 12.59 2.17
CA GLU A 38 -1.72 13.94 2.72
C GLU A 38 -3.01 14.44 3.41
N MET A 39 -4.18 14.20 2.81
CA MET A 39 -5.45 14.55 3.44
C MET A 39 -5.68 13.79 4.75
N CYS A 40 -5.40 12.49 4.79
CA CYS A 40 -5.56 11.67 5.98
C CYS A 40 -4.59 12.08 7.10
N ALA A 41 -3.33 12.36 6.75
CA ALA A 41 -2.34 12.87 7.69
C ALA A 41 -2.76 14.22 8.29
N ARG A 42 -3.22 15.13 7.47
CA ARG A 42 -3.74 16.45 7.92
C ARG A 42 -4.94 16.28 8.87
N ILE A 43 -5.86 15.36 8.56
CA ILE A 43 -7.00 15.07 9.43
C ILE A 43 -6.49 14.58 10.79
N GLY A 44 -5.58 13.62 10.83
CA GLY A 44 -4.99 13.11 12.08
C GLY A 44 -4.34 14.20 12.91
N LEU A 45 -3.45 14.98 12.30
CA LEU A 45 -2.71 16.07 12.98
C LEU A 45 -3.64 17.17 13.52
N VAL A 46 -4.58 17.65 12.71
CA VAL A 46 -5.44 18.78 13.07
C VAL A 46 -6.48 18.37 14.09
N THR A 47 -7.12 17.22 13.91
CA THR A 47 -8.23 16.79 14.77
C THR A 47 -7.78 16.02 16.01
N SER A 48 -6.51 15.52 16.03
CA SER A 48 -6.01 14.58 17.06
C SER A 48 -6.91 13.34 17.20
N HIS A 49 -7.51 12.91 16.10
CA HIS A 49 -8.38 11.73 16.03
C HIS A 49 -8.10 10.98 14.74
N GLY A 50 -8.06 9.65 14.83
CA GLY A 50 -8.01 8.80 13.66
C GLY A 50 -9.22 9.03 12.75
N LEU A 51 -9.08 8.70 11.47
CA LEU A 51 -10.08 8.96 10.43
C LEU A 51 -11.49 8.49 10.81
N MET A 52 -11.62 7.31 11.39
CA MET A 52 -12.92 6.77 11.83
C MET A 52 -13.53 7.58 12.97
N GLY A 53 -12.70 8.12 13.88
CA GLY A 53 -13.15 9.00 14.96
C GLY A 53 -13.76 10.29 14.42
N VAL A 54 -13.15 10.87 13.38
CA VAL A 54 -13.65 12.07 12.70
C VAL A 54 -14.94 11.79 11.94
N ILE A 55 -15.01 10.68 11.18
CA ILE A 55 -16.21 10.27 10.46
C ILE A 55 -17.39 10.11 11.46
N ARG A 56 -17.17 9.44 12.58
CA ARG A 56 -18.21 9.21 13.59
C ARG A 56 -18.72 10.49 14.24
N ARG A 57 -17.89 11.53 14.33
CA ARG A 57 -18.28 12.82 14.95
C ARG A 57 -19.02 13.75 14.01
N HIS A 58 -18.68 13.74 12.70
CA HIS A 58 -19.17 14.72 11.73
C HIS A 58 -20.23 14.18 10.78
N TYR A 59 -20.37 12.85 10.70
CA TYR A 59 -21.32 12.22 9.79
C TYR A 59 -22.36 11.37 10.54
N PRO A 60 -23.54 11.16 9.96
CA PRO A 60 -24.55 10.32 10.55
C PRO A 60 -24.08 8.85 10.68
N ARG A 61 -24.61 8.14 11.64
CA ARG A 61 -24.19 6.78 12.01
C ARG A 61 -24.20 5.77 10.86
N TRP A 62 -25.10 5.94 9.91
CA TRP A 62 -25.18 5.04 8.77
C TRP A 62 -23.93 5.12 7.86
N ILE A 63 -23.33 6.31 7.71
CA ILE A 63 -22.07 6.47 6.96
C ILE A 63 -20.94 5.70 7.66
N SER A 64 -20.81 5.83 8.98
CA SER A 64 -19.83 5.05 9.74
C SER A 64 -20.03 3.54 9.58
N PHE A 65 -21.29 3.09 9.57
CA PHE A 65 -21.63 1.69 9.35
C PHE A 65 -21.22 1.22 7.94
N VAL A 66 -21.52 1.99 6.90
CA VAL A 66 -21.15 1.67 5.52
C VAL A 66 -19.62 1.61 5.38
N VAL A 67 -18.89 2.58 5.94
CA VAL A 67 -17.42 2.57 5.92
C VAL A 67 -16.87 1.31 6.57
N ILE A 68 -17.37 0.90 7.73
CA ILE A 68 -16.92 -0.32 8.41
C ILE A 68 -17.23 -1.56 7.58
N VAL A 69 -18.46 -1.68 7.07
CA VAL A 69 -18.90 -2.84 6.28
C VAL A 69 -18.09 -2.99 4.98
N LEU A 70 -17.66 -1.90 4.38
CA LEU A 70 -16.84 -1.94 3.18
C LEU A 70 -15.34 -2.14 3.49
N SER A 71 -14.81 -1.42 4.48
CA SER A 71 -13.38 -1.45 4.78
C SER A 71 -12.95 -2.73 5.49
N PHE A 72 -13.74 -3.25 6.43
CA PHE A 72 -13.37 -4.43 7.20
C PHE A 72 -13.16 -5.68 6.34
N PRO A 73 -14.08 -6.07 5.44
CA PRO A 73 -13.85 -7.19 4.53
C PRO A 73 -12.68 -6.93 3.57
N ALA A 74 -12.55 -5.71 3.04
CA ALA A 74 -11.45 -5.35 2.15
C ALA A 74 -10.09 -5.54 2.81
N ILE A 75 -9.90 -5.02 4.04
CA ILE A 75 -8.68 -5.19 4.82
C ILE A 75 -8.43 -6.67 5.14
N THR A 76 -9.46 -7.42 5.53
CA THR A 76 -9.32 -8.84 5.86
C THR A 76 -8.90 -9.67 4.64
N LEU A 77 -9.49 -9.39 3.48
CA LEU A 77 -9.13 -10.06 2.22
C LEU A 77 -7.71 -9.71 1.79
N ASN A 78 -7.30 -8.43 1.97
CA ASN A 78 -5.94 -8.01 1.66
C ASN A 78 -4.91 -8.75 2.52
N ILE A 79 -5.10 -8.79 3.85
CA ILE A 79 -4.20 -9.56 4.75
C ILE A 79 -4.15 -11.04 4.34
N GLY A 80 -5.29 -11.61 3.95
CA GLY A 80 -5.34 -12.99 3.45
C GLY A 80 -4.56 -13.18 2.15
N ALA A 81 -4.65 -12.22 1.22
CA ALA A 81 -3.90 -12.22 -0.03
C ALA A 81 -2.39 -12.08 0.22
N ASP A 82 -1.97 -11.22 1.15
CA ASP A 82 -0.58 -11.05 1.54
C ASP A 82 0.02 -12.33 2.11
N LEU A 83 -0.68 -12.97 3.05
CA LEU A 83 -0.24 -14.25 3.62
C LEU A 83 -0.18 -15.36 2.56
N ALA A 84 -1.14 -15.38 1.62
CA ALA A 84 -1.14 -16.33 0.51
C ALA A 84 0.03 -16.08 -0.45
N GLY A 85 0.33 -14.81 -0.77
CA GLY A 85 1.47 -14.41 -1.58
C GLY A 85 2.80 -14.81 -0.96
N MET A 86 2.98 -14.53 0.34
CA MET A 86 4.17 -14.97 1.09
C MET A 86 4.31 -16.50 1.08
N GLY A 87 3.21 -17.23 1.23
CA GLY A 87 3.19 -18.69 1.15
C GLY A 87 3.58 -19.20 -0.24
N ALA A 88 3.05 -18.58 -1.29
CA ALA A 88 3.36 -18.96 -2.68
C ALA A 88 4.85 -18.74 -3.03
N VAL A 89 5.42 -17.60 -2.64
CA VAL A 89 6.85 -17.32 -2.85
C VAL A 89 7.73 -18.30 -2.07
N SER A 90 7.33 -18.67 -0.84
CA SER A 90 8.09 -19.64 -0.05
C SER A 90 8.12 -21.04 -0.67
N THR A 91 7.08 -21.45 -1.41
CA THR A 91 7.09 -22.72 -2.13
C THR A 91 8.04 -22.75 -3.32
N MET A 92 8.43 -21.59 -3.87
CA MET A 92 9.47 -21.53 -4.90
C MET A 92 10.84 -21.95 -4.34
N LEU A 93 11.08 -21.67 -3.05
CA LEU A 93 12.30 -22.08 -2.35
C LEU A 93 12.21 -23.53 -1.82
N PHE A 94 11.03 -23.95 -1.41
CA PHE A 94 10.77 -25.28 -0.81
C PHE A 94 9.56 -25.94 -1.47
N PRO A 95 9.70 -26.50 -2.69
CA PRO A 95 8.57 -27.03 -3.47
C PRO A 95 7.82 -28.21 -2.81
N SER A 96 8.46 -28.88 -1.85
CA SER A 96 7.88 -30.04 -1.17
C SER A 96 6.80 -29.69 -0.14
N ILE A 97 6.66 -28.40 0.21
CA ILE A 97 5.76 -27.96 1.28
C ILE A 97 4.59 -27.17 0.66
N HIS A 98 3.38 -27.50 1.08
CA HIS A 98 2.18 -26.83 0.59
C HIS A 98 2.16 -25.33 0.98
N PRO A 99 1.81 -24.39 0.07
CA PRO A 99 1.84 -22.95 0.35
C PRO A 99 1.03 -22.53 1.59
N GLY A 100 -0.09 -23.20 1.85
CA GLY A 100 -0.91 -22.94 3.03
C GLY A 100 -0.20 -23.16 4.37
N ILE A 101 0.78 -24.07 4.42
CA ILE A 101 1.58 -24.30 5.64
C ILE A 101 2.48 -23.11 5.91
N PHE A 102 3.09 -22.53 4.87
CA PHE A 102 3.88 -21.32 4.99
C PHE A 102 3.01 -20.13 5.38
N SER A 103 1.85 -19.96 4.73
CA SER A 103 0.91 -18.88 5.06
C SER A 103 0.47 -18.94 6.53
N LEU A 104 0.16 -20.12 7.03
CA LEU A 104 -0.17 -20.33 8.44
C LEU A 104 1.04 -20.03 9.35
N GLY A 105 2.24 -20.49 8.96
CA GLY A 105 3.48 -20.20 9.67
C GLY A 105 3.74 -18.70 9.79
N PHE A 106 3.59 -17.95 8.69
CA PHE A 106 3.71 -16.49 8.70
C PHE A 106 2.63 -15.83 9.58
N ALA A 107 1.38 -16.29 9.53
CA ALA A 107 0.34 -15.76 10.39
C ALA A 107 0.66 -15.96 11.87
N VAL A 108 1.11 -17.16 12.26
CA VAL A 108 1.51 -17.49 13.64
C VAL A 108 2.72 -16.68 14.09
N LEU A 109 3.61 -16.30 13.18
CA LEU A 109 4.79 -15.49 13.50
C LEU A 109 4.46 -14.00 13.54
N LEU A 110 3.71 -13.49 12.56
CA LEU A 110 3.46 -12.06 12.41
C LEU A 110 2.45 -11.53 13.43
N VAL A 111 1.39 -12.27 13.72
CA VAL A 111 0.37 -11.82 14.68
C VAL A 111 0.96 -11.55 16.08
N PRO A 112 1.73 -12.45 16.69
CA PRO A 112 2.41 -12.15 17.95
C PRO A 112 3.45 -11.04 17.81
N ALA A 113 4.18 -10.99 16.69
CA ALA A 113 5.16 -9.94 16.46
C ALA A 113 4.52 -8.54 16.49
N VAL A 114 3.38 -8.37 15.83
CA VAL A 114 2.64 -7.10 15.82
C VAL A 114 2.07 -6.75 17.20
N ILE A 115 1.61 -7.76 17.96
CA ILE A 115 1.01 -7.53 19.29
C ILE A 115 2.07 -7.28 20.36
N LEU A 116 3.19 -8.02 20.34
CA LEU A 116 4.19 -8.03 21.41
C LEU A 116 5.34 -7.06 21.20
N LEU A 117 5.67 -6.73 19.94
CA LEU A 117 6.74 -5.79 19.65
C LEU A 117 6.25 -4.36 19.75
N SER A 118 7.05 -3.50 20.41
CA SER A 118 6.79 -2.07 20.38
C SER A 118 6.92 -1.51 18.98
N TYR A 119 6.07 -0.54 18.62
CA TYR A 119 6.06 0.13 17.32
C TYR A 119 7.48 0.54 16.86
N ASN A 120 8.29 1.12 17.75
CA ASN A 120 9.64 1.54 17.44
C ASN A 120 10.59 0.40 17.01
N ARG A 121 10.41 -0.80 17.56
CA ARG A 121 11.20 -1.97 17.15
C ARG A 121 10.73 -2.48 15.80
N LEU A 122 9.43 -2.59 15.61
CA LEU A 122 8.83 -3.02 14.35
C LEU A 122 9.23 -2.05 13.21
N ALA A 123 9.05 -0.75 13.40
CA ALA A 123 9.44 0.27 12.44
C ALA A 123 10.92 0.23 12.07
N ARG A 124 11.81 -0.07 13.04
CA ARG A 124 13.25 -0.22 12.77
C ARG A 124 13.54 -1.43 11.88
N VAL A 125 12.90 -2.57 12.11
CA VAL A 125 13.04 -3.76 11.27
C VAL A 125 12.53 -3.47 9.87
N LEU A 126 11.32 -2.94 9.76
CA LEU A 126 10.69 -2.59 8.47
C LEU A 126 11.53 -1.61 7.68
N LYS A 127 12.12 -0.60 8.34
CA LYS A 127 13.02 0.37 7.67
C LYS A 127 14.21 -0.32 6.97
N TRP A 128 14.81 -1.33 7.60
CA TRP A 128 15.89 -2.08 6.99
C TRP A 128 15.39 -3.01 5.87
N MET A 129 14.20 -3.57 6.03
CA MET A 129 13.58 -4.37 4.98
C MET A 129 13.21 -3.54 3.74
N CYS A 130 12.86 -2.26 3.90
CA CYS A 130 12.63 -1.37 2.76
C CYS A 130 13.85 -1.24 1.81
N LEU A 131 15.08 -1.51 2.31
CA LEU A 131 16.25 -1.53 1.42
C LEU A 131 16.17 -2.65 0.37
N THR A 132 15.43 -3.72 0.63
CA THR A 132 15.23 -4.79 -0.36
C THR A 132 14.43 -4.32 -1.57
N LEU A 133 13.60 -3.26 -1.42
CA LEU A 133 12.87 -2.66 -2.53
C LEU A 133 13.80 -2.03 -3.58
N LEU A 134 15.03 -1.64 -3.18
CA LEU A 134 16.04 -1.18 -4.14
C LEU A 134 16.37 -2.24 -5.20
N CYS A 135 16.15 -3.52 -4.91
CA CYS A 135 16.33 -4.57 -5.89
C CYS A 135 15.40 -4.40 -7.11
N TYR A 136 14.21 -3.82 -6.93
CA TYR A 136 13.30 -3.53 -8.05
C TYR A 136 13.87 -2.52 -9.05
N LEU A 137 14.69 -1.58 -8.57
CA LEU A 137 15.38 -0.63 -9.46
C LEU A 137 16.44 -1.31 -10.34
N VAL A 138 16.95 -2.45 -9.87
CA VAL A 138 18.01 -3.18 -10.57
C VAL A 138 17.45 -4.16 -11.61
N VAL A 139 16.28 -4.75 -11.33
CA VAL A 139 15.64 -5.74 -12.21
C VAL A 139 15.48 -5.28 -13.67
N PRO A 140 15.01 -4.04 -13.96
CA PRO A 140 14.85 -3.59 -15.34
C PRO A 140 16.14 -3.56 -16.18
N PHE A 141 17.29 -3.46 -15.51
CA PHE A 141 18.60 -3.45 -16.18
C PHE A 141 19.10 -4.86 -16.57
N PHE A 142 18.52 -5.89 -15.95
CA PHE A 142 18.80 -7.28 -16.29
C PHE A 142 17.74 -7.89 -17.24
N ALA A 143 16.62 -7.20 -17.42
CA ALA A 143 15.61 -7.59 -18.38
C ALA A 143 15.93 -6.93 -19.73
N ASP A 144 15.83 -7.69 -20.83
CA ASP A 144 15.99 -7.16 -22.19
C ASP A 144 14.75 -6.30 -22.55
N LEU A 145 14.68 -5.11 -21.94
CA LEU A 145 13.57 -4.18 -22.15
C LEU A 145 13.87 -3.22 -23.28
N ASP A 146 12.91 -3.06 -24.18
CA ASP A 146 12.90 -1.96 -25.14
C ASP A 146 12.46 -0.67 -24.42
N TRP A 147 13.42 0.16 -24.03
CA TRP A 147 13.17 1.40 -23.32
C TRP A 147 12.27 2.38 -24.07
N GLN A 148 12.25 2.32 -25.41
CA GLN A 148 11.35 3.14 -26.20
C GLN A 148 9.90 2.71 -26.01
N GLN A 149 9.64 1.41 -25.95
CA GLN A 149 8.31 0.87 -25.63
C GLN A 149 7.91 1.16 -24.19
N VAL A 150 8.84 1.11 -23.24
CA VAL A 150 8.58 1.47 -21.83
C VAL A 150 8.12 2.93 -21.72
N VAL A 151 8.86 3.86 -22.34
CA VAL A 151 8.48 5.27 -22.36
C VAL A 151 7.13 5.48 -23.05
N HIS A 152 6.91 4.82 -24.18
CA HIS A 152 5.65 4.89 -24.91
C HIS A 152 4.48 4.39 -24.04
N GLY A 153 4.58 3.19 -23.46
CA GLY A 153 3.52 2.61 -22.62
C GLY A 153 3.27 3.40 -21.33
N THR A 154 4.27 4.16 -20.87
CA THR A 154 4.15 5.01 -19.68
C THR A 154 3.38 6.30 -19.95
N PHE A 155 3.63 6.97 -21.08
CA PHE A 155 3.05 8.28 -21.40
C PHE A 155 1.88 8.25 -22.38
N LEU A 156 1.78 7.20 -23.17
CA LEU A 156 0.70 7.01 -24.16
C LEU A 156 -0.10 5.76 -23.79
N PRO A 157 -1.21 5.92 -23.04
CA PRO A 157 -1.99 4.80 -22.56
C PRO A 157 -2.61 4.01 -23.74
N ASP A 158 -2.29 2.74 -23.81
CA ASP A 158 -2.98 1.79 -24.70
C ASP A 158 -4.11 1.12 -23.90
N VAL A 159 -5.29 1.77 -23.94
CA VAL A 159 -6.45 1.33 -23.15
C VAL A 159 -7.30 0.35 -23.96
N SER A 160 -7.30 -0.89 -23.56
CA SER A 160 -8.22 -1.90 -24.05
C SER A 160 -9.50 -1.93 -23.18
N PHE A 161 -10.67 -1.77 -23.79
CA PHE A 161 -11.95 -1.89 -23.08
C PHE A 161 -12.43 -3.34 -22.94
N SER A 162 -11.52 -4.31 -22.94
CA SER A 162 -11.86 -5.69 -22.63
C SER A 162 -12.23 -5.84 -21.14
N LYS A 163 -13.12 -6.78 -20.82
CA LYS A 163 -13.50 -7.07 -19.42
C LYS A 163 -12.29 -7.44 -18.57
N GLU A 164 -11.34 -8.15 -19.15
CA GLU A 164 -10.12 -8.61 -18.48
C GLU A 164 -9.19 -7.43 -18.16
N PHE A 165 -9.02 -6.50 -19.09
CA PHE A 165 -8.23 -5.30 -18.86
C PHE A 165 -8.84 -4.41 -17.77
N LEU A 166 -10.15 -4.19 -17.83
CA LEU A 166 -10.85 -3.41 -16.80
C LEU A 166 -10.77 -4.07 -15.44
N PHE A 167 -10.84 -5.39 -15.37
CA PHE A 167 -10.70 -6.13 -14.11
C PHE A 167 -9.30 -5.96 -13.51
N ILE A 168 -8.25 -6.07 -14.32
CA ILE A 168 -6.86 -5.83 -13.89
C ILE A 168 -6.66 -4.36 -13.48
N LEU A 169 -7.22 -3.43 -14.23
CA LEU A 169 -7.13 -2.01 -13.89
C LEU A 169 -7.78 -1.69 -12.53
N VAL A 170 -8.96 -2.25 -12.27
CA VAL A 170 -9.61 -2.15 -10.96
C VAL A 170 -8.76 -2.82 -9.88
N GLY A 171 -8.13 -3.95 -10.17
CA GLY A 171 -7.19 -4.62 -9.27
C GLY A 171 -6.00 -3.71 -8.91
N ILE A 172 -5.35 -3.11 -9.92
CA ILE A 172 -4.23 -2.16 -9.71
C ILE A 172 -4.67 -1.00 -8.83
N LEU A 173 -5.80 -0.35 -9.15
CA LEU A 173 -6.31 0.76 -8.36
C LEU A 173 -6.69 0.33 -6.93
N GLY A 174 -7.25 -0.86 -6.77
CA GLY A 174 -7.67 -1.39 -5.47
C GLY A 174 -6.52 -1.76 -4.54
N THR A 175 -5.42 -2.30 -5.08
CA THR A 175 -4.21 -2.58 -4.28
C THR A 175 -3.44 -1.31 -3.96
N THR A 176 -3.34 -0.38 -4.91
CA THR A 176 -2.58 0.87 -4.70
C THR A 176 -3.32 1.83 -3.77
N ILE A 177 -4.65 1.95 -3.90
CA ILE A 177 -5.45 2.88 -3.08
C ILE A 177 -6.18 2.09 -1.99
N SER A 178 -5.40 1.54 -1.07
CA SER A 178 -5.91 0.64 -0.04
C SER A 178 -6.48 1.39 1.18
N PRO A 179 -7.70 1.05 1.64
CA PRO A 179 -8.34 1.75 2.76
C PRO A 179 -7.55 1.70 4.06
N TYR A 180 -6.82 0.63 4.34
CA TYR A 180 -6.06 0.46 5.57
C TYR A 180 -4.98 1.52 5.73
N LEU A 181 -4.35 1.96 4.65
CA LEU A 181 -3.32 3.00 4.67
C LEU A 181 -3.87 4.33 5.17
N PHE A 182 -5.08 4.69 4.76
CA PHE A 182 -5.73 5.94 5.16
C PHE A 182 -6.05 5.96 6.64
N PHE A 183 -6.57 4.85 7.16
CA PHE A 183 -6.84 4.72 8.58
C PHE A 183 -5.56 4.72 9.38
N TRP A 184 -4.54 4.02 8.91
CA TRP A 184 -3.25 3.97 9.58
C TRP A 184 -2.54 5.31 9.57
N GLN A 185 -2.43 5.97 8.40
CA GLN A 185 -1.79 7.27 8.30
C GLN A 185 -2.37 8.28 9.30
N ALA A 186 -3.70 8.39 9.34
CA ALA A 186 -4.36 9.29 10.28
C ALA A 186 -4.09 8.92 11.75
N SER A 187 -3.98 7.62 12.07
CA SER A 187 -3.73 7.16 13.44
C SER A 187 -2.28 7.37 13.87
N VAL A 188 -1.32 7.10 12.99
CA VAL A 188 0.12 7.32 13.26
C VAL A 188 0.41 8.79 13.55
N GLU A 189 -0.18 9.70 12.78
CA GLU A 189 -0.01 11.14 12.99
C GLU A 189 -0.58 11.60 14.34
N VAL A 190 -1.67 10.98 14.82
CA VAL A 190 -2.20 11.25 16.15
C VAL A 190 -1.23 10.77 17.23
N GLU A 191 -0.72 9.55 17.11
CA GLU A 191 0.24 8.99 18.09
C GLU A 191 1.55 9.79 18.11
N GLU A 192 2.07 10.20 16.97
CA GLU A 192 3.30 11.00 16.90
C GLU A 192 3.11 12.39 17.52
N LYS A 193 1.95 13.00 17.29
CA LYS A 193 1.59 14.27 17.91
C LYS A 193 1.50 14.18 19.43
N GLU A 194 0.89 13.12 19.95
CA GLU A 194 0.80 12.89 21.39
C GLU A 194 2.18 12.67 22.04
N HIS A 195 3.04 11.88 21.39
CA HIS A 195 4.37 11.58 21.91
C HIS A 195 5.33 12.77 21.89
N ARG A 196 5.22 13.63 20.88
CA ARG A 196 6.17 14.75 20.68
C ARG A 196 5.62 16.12 21.10
N SER A 197 4.38 16.20 21.56
CA SER A 197 3.70 17.48 21.88
C SER A 197 3.84 18.50 20.73
N VAL A 198 3.69 18.04 19.48
CA VAL A 198 3.88 18.85 18.28
C VAL A 198 2.78 19.90 18.17
N ILE A 199 3.18 21.17 18.07
CA ILE A 199 2.26 22.25 17.70
C ILE A 199 2.11 22.22 16.18
N VAL A 200 0.89 21.96 15.72
CA VAL A 200 0.59 21.87 14.28
C VAL A 200 0.63 23.27 13.66
N ASP A 201 1.68 23.55 12.94
CA ASP A 201 1.84 24.78 12.16
C ASP A 201 2.02 24.45 10.65
N LYS A 202 2.19 25.47 9.83
CA LYS A 202 2.39 25.31 8.38
C LYS A 202 3.68 24.54 8.05
N HIS A 203 4.70 24.62 8.91
CA HIS A 203 5.98 23.93 8.70
C HIS A 203 5.84 22.44 8.93
N VAL A 204 5.12 22.04 9.97
CA VAL A 204 4.81 20.61 10.24
C VAL A 204 4.00 20.00 9.10
N LEU A 205 2.97 20.71 8.62
CA LEU A 205 2.16 20.25 7.50
C LEU A 205 2.98 20.13 6.20
N ALA A 206 3.91 21.05 5.96
CA ALA A 206 4.80 20.99 4.80
C ALA A 206 5.80 19.83 4.92
N ALA A 207 6.32 19.56 6.12
CA ALA A 207 7.22 18.46 6.37
C ALA A 207 6.53 17.09 6.14
N VAL A 208 5.33 16.92 6.66
CA VAL A 208 4.52 15.71 6.44
C VAL A 208 4.19 15.50 4.96
N LYS A 209 3.83 16.58 4.25
CA LYS A 209 3.63 16.52 2.80
C LYS A 209 4.89 16.08 2.06
N ALA A 210 6.05 16.61 2.44
CA ALA A 210 7.32 16.23 1.83
C ALA A 210 7.64 14.76 2.10
N ASP A 211 7.47 14.29 3.34
CA ASP A 211 7.68 12.91 3.74
C ASP A 211 6.80 11.93 2.96
N ILE A 212 5.49 12.23 2.84
CA ILE A 212 4.56 11.44 2.03
C ILE A 212 4.99 11.40 0.57
N ASN A 213 5.33 12.55 -0.03
CA ASN A 213 5.73 12.59 -1.43
C ASN A 213 7.03 11.82 -1.68
N TYR A 214 8.02 11.91 -0.78
CA TYR A 214 9.25 11.12 -0.89
C TYR A 214 8.98 9.63 -0.68
N GLY A 215 8.19 9.26 0.32
CA GLY A 215 7.81 7.89 0.59
C GLY A 215 7.07 7.23 -0.57
N MET A 216 6.07 7.93 -1.12
CA MET A 216 5.29 7.45 -2.26
C MET A 216 6.04 7.48 -3.58
N GLY A 217 6.95 8.45 -3.76
CA GLY A 217 7.80 8.50 -4.96
C GLY A 217 8.85 7.39 -5.01
N PHE A 218 9.16 6.78 -3.85
CA PHE A 218 10.06 5.64 -3.77
C PHE A 218 9.33 4.30 -3.93
N SER A 219 8.05 4.25 -3.65
CA SER A 219 7.16 3.10 -3.81
C SER A 219 6.68 2.95 -5.24
#